data_b995625103d2b466a08c6ba9ad51dc9c
#
_entry.id   b995625103d2b466a08c6ba9ad51dc9c
#
_cell.length_a   1.000
_cell.length_b   1.000
_cell.length_c   1.000
_cell.angle_alpha   90.00
_cell.angle_beta   90.00
_cell.angle_gamma   90.00
#
_symmetry.space_group_name_H-M   'P 1'
#
loop_
_entity.id
_entity.type
_entity.pdbx_description
1 polymer ?
#
loop_
_entity_poly.entity_id
_entity_poly.type
_entity_poly.pdbx_seq_one_letter_code
_entity_poly.pdbx_strand_id
1 'polypeptide(L)'
;YKGKLRYSSLNSVNLQTGKTEQLVKPTRNLEGVTVKGGTVLAVNNGKLISKRIAGKKLKNLPAIPSIKNSQLYITIDGKTKQLSPNGTNVGYLWPSVSPDGGKLLYYVIDEAKAYVCNIDGTNPVSLGTLRAPVWLGNDWVVGMVDYDNGEIVTYSQIFAVTSQGTHRTALTDQSKICMYPSASDDASKIVY
;
A
#
# COMPACT_ATOMS: atom_id res chain seq x y z
N TYR A 1 29.87 -11.85 7.74
CA TYR A 1 28.65 -12.07 6.90
C TYR A 1 28.68 -11.07 5.76
N LYS A 2 29.05 -11.48 4.55
CA LYS A 2 28.83 -10.70 3.33
C LYS A 2 27.35 -10.80 3.02
N GLY A 3 26.54 -9.82 3.43
CA GLY A 3 25.14 -9.74 3.11
C GLY A 3 24.94 -9.73 1.59
N LYS A 4 24.10 -10.62 1.05
CA LYS A 4 23.76 -10.63 -0.38
C LYS A 4 23.10 -9.29 -0.73
N LEU A 5 23.67 -8.56 -1.68
CA LEU A 5 23.07 -7.34 -2.22
C LEU A 5 21.77 -7.71 -2.96
N ARG A 6 20.67 -7.06 -2.59
CA ARG A 6 19.38 -7.23 -3.28
C ARG A 6 19.20 -6.12 -4.30
N TYR A 7 18.79 -6.51 -5.51
CA TYR A 7 18.41 -5.61 -6.58
C TYR A 7 16.95 -5.87 -6.93
N SER A 8 16.21 -4.79 -7.17
CA SER A 8 14.83 -4.82 -7.64
C SER A 8 14.76 -4.23 -9.04
N SER A 9 13.96 -4.83 -9.92
CA SER A 9 13.61 -4.30 -11.22
C SER A 9 12.09 -4.16 -11.31
N LEU A 10 11.62 -3.29 -12.20
CA LEU A 10 10.21 -3.14 -12.49
C LEU A 10 9.96 -3.58 -13.93
N ASN A 11 9.03 -4.49 -14.11
CA ASN A 11 8.66 -5.03 -15.41
C ASN A 11 7.14 -4.95 -15.59
N SER A 12 6.67 -4.77 -16.82
CA SER A 12 5.28 -4.98 -17.21
C SER A 12 5.16 -6.26 -18.03
N VAL A 13 4.01 -6.93 -17.91
CA VAL A 13 3.67 -8.12 -18.72
C VAL A 13 2.35 -7.84 -19.43
N ASN A 14 2.31 -8.07 -20.73
CA ASN A 14 1.06 -8.09 -21.47
C ASN A 14 0.39 -9.45 -21.26
N LEU A 15 -0.78 -9.47 -20.62
CA LEU A 15 -1.45 -10.71 -20.23
C LEU A 15 -2.01 -11.50 -21.41
N GLN A 16 -2.23 -10.87 -22.57
CA GLN A 16 -2.72 -11.55 -23.77
C GLN A 16 -1.60 -12.24 -24.55
N THR A 17 -0.42 -11.59 -24.61
CA THR A 17 0.71 -12.07 -25.43
C THR A 17 1.84 -12.68 -24.62
N GLY A 18 1.85 -12.53 -23.29
CA GLY A 18 2.95 -12.91 -22.41
C GLY A 18 4.22 -12.05 -22.55
N LYS A 19 4.20 -11.04 -23.44
CA LYS A 19 5.38 -10.19 -23.69
C LYS A 19 5.71 -9.35 -22.46
N THR A 20 6.96 -9.42 -22.04
CA THR A 20 7.49 -8.65 -20.91
C THR A 20 8.32 -7.46 -21.41
N GLU A 21 8.15 -6.31 -20.74
CA GLU A 21 8.95 -5.10 -20.96
C GLU A 21 9.56 -4.64 -19.63
N GLN A 22 10.87 -4.38 -19.62
CA GLN A 22 11.56 -3.84 -18.45
C GLN A 22 11.36 -2.33 -18.39
N LEU A 23 10.67 -1.87 -17.32
CA LEU A 23 10.38 -0.46 -17.08
C LEU A 23 11.48 0.24 -16.29
N VAL A 24 12.06 -0.45 -15.30
CA VAL A 24 13.19 0.01 -14.50
C VAL A 24 14.24 -1.08 -14.45
N LYS A 25 15.47 -0.74 -14.80
CA LYS A 25 16.62 -1.67 -14.70
C LYS A 25 16.88 -2.06 -13.25
N PRO A 26 17.56 -3.21 -13.00
CA PRO A 26 17.92 -3.62 -11.65
C PRO A 26 18.62 -2.49 -10.89
N THR A 27 18.06 -2.15 -9.73
CA THR A 27 18.54 -1.08 -8.85
C THR A 27 18.37 -1.48 -7.39
N ARG A 28 19.16 -0.91 -6.49
CA ARG A 28 19.02 -1.09 -5.05
C ARG A 28 18.05 -0.11 -4.40
N ASN A 29 17.61 0.89 -5.14
CA ASN A 29 16.95 2.10 -4.64
C ASN A 29 15.53 2.29 -5.22
N LEU A 30 14.86 1.21 -5.63
CA LEU A 30 13.46 1.25 -6.01
C LEU A 30 12.63 1.30 -4.71
N GLU A 31 12.00 2.45 -4.43
CA GLU A 31 11.42 2.77 -3.13
C GLU A 31 9.88 2.73 -3.12
N GLY A 32 9.25 3.08 -4.24
CA GLY A 32 7.80 3.06 -4.36
C GLY A 32 7.36 2.88 -5.79
N VAL A 33 6.23 2.20 -5.98
CA VAL A 33 5.62 1.97 -7.29
C VAL A 33 4.11 2.15 -7.15
N THR A 34 3.51 2.86 -8.09
CA THR A 34 2.05 2.93 -8.25
C THR A 34 1.67 2.96 -9.72
N VAL A 35 0.44 2.55 -10.02
CA VAL A 35 -0.12 2.60 -11.38
C VAL A 35 -1.42 3.38 -11.34
N LYS A 36 -1.56 4.36 -12.21
CA LYS A 36 -2.80 5.12 -12.37
C LYS A 36 -3.01 5.46 -13.85
N GLY A 37 -4.22 5.21 -14.37
CA GLY A 37 -4.61 5.53 -15.74
C GLY A 37 -3.64 4.99 -16.81
N GLY A 38 -3.11 3.77 -16.60
CA GLY A 38 -2.14 3.16 -17.52
C GLY A 38 -0.74 3.80 -17.50
N THR A 39 -0.45 4.65 -16.52
CA THR A 39 0.87 5.19 -16.26
C THR A 39 1.46 4.54 -15.01
N VAL A 40 2.64 3.96 -15.16
CA VAL A 40 3.45 3.46 -14.05
C VAL A 40 4.32 4.59 -13.53
N LEU A 41 4.28 4.80 -12.24
CA LEU A 41 5.09 5.77 -11.51
C LEU A 41 5.95 5.02 -10.50
N ALA A 42 7.22 5.34 -10.44
CA ALA A 42 8.15 4.73 -9.50
C ALA A 42 9.09 5.78 -8.92
N VAL A 43 9.52 5.57 -7.69
CA VAL A 43 10.58 6.37 -7.07
C VAL A 43 11.85 5.52 -7.04
N ASN A 44 12.92 6.01 -7.65
CA ASN A 44 14.21 5.35 -7.67
C ASN A 44 15.29 6.34 -7.24
N ASN A 45 15.92 6.06 -6.10
CA ASN A 45 16.90 6.95 -5.48
C ASN A 45 16.39 8.39 -5.31
N GLY A 46 15.15 8.54 -4.81
CA GLY A 46 14.50 9.83 -4.61
C GLY A 46 14.05 10.54 -5.90
N LYS A 47 14.26 9.94 -7.07
CA LYS A 47 13.85 10.49 -8.37
C LYS A 47 12.59 9.83 -8.87
N LEU A 48 11.61 10.62 -9.30
CA LEU A 48 10.40 10.15 -9.92
C LEU A 48 10.67 9.65 -11.35
N ILE A 49 10.25 8.41 -11.62
CA ILE A 49 10.21 7.80 -12.94
C ILE A 49 8.73 7.68 -13.33
N SER A 50 8.37 8.14 -14.52
CA SER A 50 7.03 7.99 -15.07
C SER A 50 7.11 7.31 -16.44
N LYS A 51 6.38 6.20 -16.61
CA LYS A 51 6.29 5.49 -17.88
C LYS A 51 4.85 5.12 -18.20
N ARG A 52 4.35 5.61 -19.31
CA ARG A 52 3.01 5.24 -19.81
C ARG A 52 3.10 3.90 -20.53
N ILE A 53 2.28 2.95 -20.11
CA ILE A 53 2.14 1.62 -20.72
C ILE A 53 0.79 1.45 -21.43
N ALA A 54 -0.22 2.27 -21.06
CA ALA A 54 -1.54 2.29 -21.67
C ALA A 54 -2.25 3.63 -21.38
N GLY A 55 -3.46 3.82 -21.93
CA GLY A 55 -4.33 4.94 -21.61
C GLY A 55 -3.84 6.33 -22.08
N LYS A 56 -4.44 7.37 -21.52
CA LYS A 56 -4.10 8.79 -21.81
C LYS A 56 -3.03 9.29 -20.84
N LYS A 57 -2.27 10.32 -21.26
CA LYS A 57 -1.32 10.99 -20.36
C LYS A 57 -2.06 11.60 -19.17
N LEU A 58 -1.58 11.34 -17.97
CA LEU A 58 -2.12 11.98 -16.76
C LEU A 58 -1.89 13.48 -16.80
N LYS A 59 -2.91 14.26 -16.44
CA LYS A 59 -2.77 15.73 -16.29
C LYS A 59 -1.94 16.07 -15.06
N ASN A 60 -2.25 15.39 -13.94
CA ASN A 60 -1.51 15.53 -12.68
C ASN A 60 -0.96 14.16 -12.27
N LEU A 61 0.23 14.14 -11.72
CA LEU A 61 0.82 12.92 -11.18
C LEU A 61 0.22 12.65 -9.79
N PRO A 62 -0.19 11.41 -9.49
CA PRO A 62 -0.63 11.05 -8.15
C PRO A 62 0.54 11.10 -7.17
N ALA A 63 0.24 11.28 -5.90
CA ALA A 63 1.20 11.09 -4.83
C ALA A 63 1.66 9.62 -4.78
N ILE A 64 2.95 9.40 -4.51
CA ILE A 64 3.56 8.07 -4.47
C ILE A 64 4.09 7.82 -3.06
N PRO A 65 3.47 6.95 -2.28
CA PRO A 65 3.98 6.55 -0.98
C PRO A 65 5.10 5.52 -1.14
N SER A 66 6.05 5.53 -0.24
CA SER A 66 7.17 4.58 -0.23
C SER A 66 7.70 4.32 1.18
N ILE A 67 8.35 3.18 1.34
CA ILE A 67 9.05 2.82 2.57
C ILE A 67 10.56 2.75 2.29
N LYS A 68 11.34 3.42 3.13
CA LYS A 68 12.79 3.37 3.11
C LYS A 68 13.31 3.27 4.54
N ASN A 69 14.14 2.25 4.83
CA ASN A 69 14.65 1.97 6.17
C ASN A 69 13.53 1.92 7.23
N SER A 70 12.43 1.24 6.91
CA SER A 70 11.21 1.15 7.72
C SER A 70 10.50 2.48 7.99
N GLN A 71 10.93 3.59 7.37
CA GLN A 71 10.30 4.90 7.50
C GLN A 71 9.39 5.21 6.30
N LEU A 72 8.33 5.97 6.56
CA LEU A 72 7.31 6.35 5.58
C LEU A 72 7.71 7.62 4.85
N TYR A 73 7.59 7.60 3.53
CA TYR A 73 7.83 8.75 2.65
C TYR A 73 6.67 8.96 1.69
N ILE A 74 6.50 10.19 1.24
CA ILE A 74 5.58 10.56 0.17
C ILE A 74 6.32 11.39 -0.89
N THR A 75 6.07 11.09 -2.17
CA THR A 75 6.56 11.89 -3.29
C THR A 75 5.39 12.56 -3.98
N ILE A 76 5.37 13.88 -4.00
CA ILE A 76 4.37 14.73 -4.66
C ILE A 76 5.12 15.66 -5.61
N ASP A 77 4.71 15.72 -6.88
CA ASP A 77 5.33 16.52 -7.92
C ASP A 77 6.87 16.39 -8.01
N GLY A 78 7.34 15.14 -7.82
CA GLY A 78 8.76 14.82 -7.87
C GLY A 78 9.56 15.20 -6.62
N LYS A 79 8.95 15.78 -5.59
CA LYS A 79 9.57 16.10 -4.31
C LYS A 79 9.23 15.04 -3.28
N THR A 80 10.24 14.41 -2.72
CA THR A 80 10.08 13.36 -1.68
C THR A 80 10.26 13.96 -0.29
N LYS A 81 9.32 13.67 0.60
CA LYS A 81 9.33 14.09 2.01
C LYS A 81 9.15 12.87 2.90
N GLN A 82 9.88 12.77 3.99
CA GLN A 82 9.60 11.82 5.07
C GLN A 82 8.36 12.26 5.84
N LEU A 83 7.49 11.31 6.12
CA LEU A 83 6.35 11.45 7.02
C LEU A 83 6.60 10.61 8.26
N SER A 84 6.15 11.10 9.41
CA SER A 84 6.29 10.36 10.68
C SER A 84 5.02 10.53 11.50
N PRO A 85 3.83 10.12 10.97
CA PRO A 85 2.56 10.40 11.61
C PRO A 85 2.45 9.77 13.02
N ASN A 86 3.10 8.62 13.26
CA ASN A 86 3.18 7.97 14.56
C ASN A 86 4.59 8.08 15.21
N GLY A 87 5.44 8.99 14.71
CA GLY A 87 6.80 9.17 15.20
C GLY A 87 7.87 8.47 14.35
N THR A 88 9.13 8.72 14.66
CA THR A 88 10.31 8.18 13.94
C THR A 88 10.86 6.89 14.54
N ASN A 89 10.37 6.49 15.72
CA ASN A 89 10.85 5.32 16.46
C ASN A 89 10.04 4.04 16.14
N VAL A 90 9.13 4.12 15.20
CA VAL A 90 8.30 3.00 14.76
C VAL A 90 8.56 2.64 13.30
N GLY A 91 8.31 1.38 12.93
CA GLY A 91 8.42 0.92 11.57
C GLY A 91 7.08 1.00 10.83
N TYR A 92 7.12 1.36 9.54
CA TYR A 92 5.95 1.49 8.67
C TYR A 92 5.97 0.45 7.56
N LEU A 93 4.77 -0.06 7.18
CA LEU A 93 4.55 -0.99 6.06
C LEU A 93 3.30 -0.62 5.25
N TRP A 94 3.18 -1.21 4.06
CA TRP A 94 2.00 -1.21 3.18
C TRP A 94 1.36 0.17 2.96
N PRO A 95 2.14 1.20 2.61
CA PRO A 95 1.56 2.51 2.40
C PRO A 95 0.79 2.54 1.07
N SER A 96 -0.40 3.15 1.08
CA SER A 96 -1.19 3.39 -0.13
C SER A 96 -2.01 4.67 -0.01
N VAL A 97 -2.16 5.37 -1.12
CA VAL A 97 -2.95 6.60 -1.21
C VAL A 97 -4.39 6.26 -1.54
N SER A 98 -5.34 6.98 -0.95
CA SER A 98 -6.77 6.85 -1.29
C SER A 98 -7.03 7.15 -2.77
N PRO A 99 -8.09 6.59 -3.38
CA PRO A 99 -8.39 6.82 -4.80
C PRO A 99 -8.52 8.31 -5.18
N ASP A 100 -9.04 9.16 -4.29
CA ASP A 100 -9.14 10.62 -4.46
C ASP A 100 -7.82 11.36 -4.23
N GLY A 101 -6.81 10.71 -3.63
CA GLY A 101 -5.49 11.29 -3.36
C GLY A 101 -5.38 12.10 -2.08
N GLY A 102 -6.44 12.19 -1.27
CA GLY A 102 -6.49 13.03 -0.06
C GLY A 102 -5.94 12.40 1.20
N LYS A 103 -5.88 11.06 1.25
CA LYS A 103 -5.50 10.31 2.46
C LYS A 103 -4.41 9.29 2.17
N LEU A 104 -3.69 8.91 3.22
CA LEU A 104 -2.64 7.89 3.21
C LEU A 104 -2.98 6.80 4.23
N LEU A 105 -3.08 5.55 3.74
CA LEU A 105 -3.21 4.34 4.53
C LEU A 105 -1.82 3.75 4.75
N TYR A 106 -1.54 3.24 5.94
CA TYR A 106 -0.28 2.59 6.29
C TYR A 106 -0.46 1.69 7.52
N TYR A 107 0.54 0.86 7.78
CA TYR A 107 0.59 -0.03 8.93
C TYR A 107 1.79 0.32 9.80
N VAL A 108 1.60 0.36 11.12
CA VAL A 108 2.67 0.56 12.12
C VAL A 108 3.04 -0.80 12.70
N ILE A 109 4.28 -1.23 12.47
CA ILE A 109 4.78 -2.56 12.83
C ILE A 109 4.73 -2.76 14.35
N ASP A 110 5.27 -1.80 15.08
CA ASP A 110 5.47 -1.88 16.53
C ASP A 110 4.15 -1.89 17.32
N GLU A 111 3.10 -1.35 16.72
CA GLU A 111 1.76 -1.33 17.32
C GLU A 111 0.84 -2.44 16.78
N ALA A 112 1.25 -3.12 15.71
CA ALA A 112 0.44 -4.10 14.97
C ALA A 112 -0.91 -3.53 14.51
N LYS A 113 -0.95 -2.25 14.09
CA LYS A 113 -2.18 -1.54 13.71
C LYS A 113 -2.07 -0.87 12.36
N ALA A 114 -3.20 -0.80 11.65
CA ALA A 114 -3.37 0.06 10.48
C ALA A 114 -3.83 1.47 10.89
N TYR A 115 -3.42 2.44 10.09
CA TYR A 115 -3.73 3.86 10.29
C TYR A 115 -4.09 4.53 8.97
N VAL A 116 -4.92 5.56 9.06
CA VAL A 116 -5.16 6.52 7.98
C VAL A 116 -4.77 7.91 8.49
N CYS A 117 -4.10 8.70 7.66
CA CYS A 117 -3.86 10.12 7.93
C CYS A 117 -4.14 10.96 6.68
N ASN A 118 -4.07 12.28 6.81
CA ASN A 118 -4.04 13.16 5.65
C ASN A 118 -2.79 12.87 4.79
N ILE A 119 -2.83 13.25 3.51
CA ILE A 119 -1.73 12.99 2.56
C ILE A 119 -0.40 13.64 2.98
N ASP A 120 -0.44 14.67 3.80
CA ASP A 120 0.73 15.36 4.37
C ASP A 120 1.29 14.72 5.65
N GLY A 121 0.65 13.66 6.17
CA GLY A 121 1.01 12.95 7.39
C GLY A 121 0.34 13.46 8.66
N THR A 122 -0.55 14.44 8.57
CA THR A 122 -1.29 14.98 9.73
C THR A 122 -2.52 14.15 10.08
N ASN A 123 -3.01 14.30 11.30
CA ASN A 123 -4.24 13.68 11.82
C ASN A 123 -4.30 12.15 11.64
N PRO A 124 -3.35 11.39 12.22
CA PRO A 124 -3.40 9.93 12.16
C PRO A 124 -4.59 9.38 12.96
N VAL A 125 -5.34 8.49 12.34
CA VAL A 125 -6.49 7.78 12.91
C VAL A 125 -6.18 6.29 12.91
N SER A 126 -6.27 5.64 14.06
CA SER A 126 -6.10 4.19 14.20
C SER A 126 -7.32 3.44 13.68
N LEU A 127 -7.09 2.42 12.86
CA LEU A 127 -8.09 1.45 12.39
C LEU A 127 -8.07 0.16 13.23
N GLY A 128 -7.22 0.10 14.26
CA GLY A 128 -7.00 -1.08 15.08
C GLY A 128 -6.14 -2.14 14.38
N THR A 129 -6.13 -3.36 14.94
CA THR A 129 -5.42 -4.49 14.36
C THR A 129 -6.04 -4.88 13.03
N LEU A 130 -5.32 -4.61 11.95
CA LEU A 130 -5.76 -4.85 10.57
C LEU A 130 -4.53 -5.01 9.69
N ARG A 131 -4.20 -6.22 9.27
CA ARG A 131 -3.01 -6.54 8.46
C ARG A 131 -3.33 -6.51 6.97
N ALA A 132 -2.30 -6.27 6.15
CA ALA A 132 -2.42 -6.13 4.70
C ALA A 132 -3.59 -5.22 4.27
N PRO A 133 -3.71 -4.00 4.84
CA PRO A 133 -4.86 -3.14 4.61
C PRO A 133 -4.84 -2.57 3.19
N VAL A 134 -6.02 -2.50 2.56
CA VAL A 134 -6.24 -1.89 1.23
C VAL A 134 -7.48 -0.99 1.25
N TRP A 135 -7.49 0.02 0.40
CA TRP A 135 -8.64 0.90 0.23
C TRP A 135 -9.82 0.16 -0.43
N LEU A 136 -11.02 0.44 0.05
CA LEU A 136 -12.30 0.11 -0.56
C LEU A 136 -13.05 1.43 -0.80
N GLY A 137 -12.89 2.01 -1.98
CA GLY A 137 -13.27 3.40 -2.23
C GLY A 137 -12.46 4.40 -1.39
N ASN A 138 -13.04 5.57 -1.08
CA ASN A 138 -12.36 6.63 -0.31
C ASN A 138 -12.64 6.57 1.19
N ASP A 139 -13.68 5.86 1.60
CA ASP A 139 -14.23 5.92 2.95
C ASP A 139 -14.02 4.65 3.76
N TRP A 140 -13.66 3.55 3.11
CA TRP A 140 -13.47 2.26 3.76
C TRP A 140 -12.09 1.68 3.47
N VAL A 141 -11.62 0.91 4.44
CA VAL A 141 -10.40 0.09 4.36
C VAL A 141 -10.78 -1.34 4.68
N VAL A 142 -10.30 -2.31 3.90
CA VAL A 142 -10.41 -3.73 4.20
C VAL A 142 -9.04 -4.29 4.53
N GLY A 143 -9.00 -5.27 5.42
CA GLY A 143 -7.78 -5.95 5.81
C GLY A 143 -8.08 -7.23 6.55
N MET A 144 -7.04 -7.97 6.91
CA MET A 144 -7.18 -9.24 7.62
C MET A 144 -6.82 -9.13 9.09
N VAL A 145 -7.46 -9.97 9.89
CA VAL A 145 -7.12 -10.23 11.30
C VAL A 145 -6.88 -11.71 11.46
N ASP A 146 -5.67 -12.05 11.87
CA ASP A 146 -5.28 -13.43 12.13
C ASP A 146 -5.53 -13.78 13.60
N TYR A 147 -5.97 -14.99 13.82
CA TYR A 147 -6.16 -15.59 15.13
C TYR A 147 -5.33 -16.88 15.19
N ASP A 148 -4.49 -17.00 16.20
CA ASP A 148 -3.59 -18.11 16.39
C ASP A 148 -3.76 -18.74 17.80
N ASN A 149 -3.23 -19.94 17.96
CA ASN A 149 -3.17 -20.64 19.23
C ASN A 149 -1.77 -20.60 19.87
N GLY A 150 -0.91 -19.72 19.41
CA GLY A 150 0.48 -19.59 19.81
C GLY A 150 1.47 -20.39 18.94
N GLU A 151 0.99 -21.30 18.08
CA GLU A 151 1.81 -22.13 17.18
C GLU A 151 1.45 -21.91 15.71
N ILE A 152 0.15 -21.93 15.40
CA ILE A 152 -0.36 -21.77 14.03
C ILE A 152 -1.54 -20.81 13.99
N VAL A 153 -1.75 -20.17 12.84
CA VAL A 153 -2.97 -19.44 12.55
C VAL A 153 -4.12 -20.42 12.43
N THR A 154 -5.12 -20.28 13.28
CA THR A 154 -6.29 -21.16 13.33
C THR A 154 -7.39 -20.71 12.37
N TYR A 155 -7.61 -19.40 12.26
CA TYR A 155 -8.46 -18.79 11.25
C TYR A 155 -8.03 -17.34 11.02
N SER A 156 -8.46 -16.76 9.91
CA SER A 156 -8.29 -15.36 9.58
C SER A 156 -9.59 -14.80 9.03
N GLN A 157 -9.96 -13.60 9.45
CA GLN A 157 -11.16 -12.91 8.96
C GLN A 157 -10.80 -11.65 8.20
N ILE A 158 -11.57 -11.34 7.17
CA ILE A 158 -11.54 -10.04 6.51
C ILE A 158 -12.49 -9.10 7.22
N PHE A 159 -12.00 -7.93 7.56
CA PHE A 159 -12.77 -6.84 8.16
C PHE A 159 -12.79 -5.63 7.23
N ALA A 160 -13.91 -4.91 7.24
CA ALA A 160 -14.01 -3.56 6.73
C ALA A 160 -14.07 -2.59 7.91
N VAL A 161 -13.35 -1.46 7.77
CA VAL A 161 -13.29 -0.38 8.76
C VAL A 161 -13.42 0.95 8.03
N THR A 162 -14.21 1.89 8.55
CA THR A 162 -14.23 3.25 7.97
C THR A 162 -12.87 3.93 8.11
N SER A 163 -12.52 4.79 7.17
CA SER A 163 -11.26 5.55 7.21
C SER A 163 -11.14 6.47 8.44
N GLN A 164 -12.23 6.71 9.15
CA GLN A 164 -12.30 7.43 10.42
C GLN A 164 -12.17 6.51 11.65
N GLY A 165 -12.09 5.18 11.46
CA GLY A 165 -12.00 4.21 12.56
C GLY A 165 -13.28 4.05 13.40
N THR A 166 -14.40 4.66 13.00
CA THR A 166 -15.64 4.74 13.79
C THR A 166 -16.56 3.53 13.64
N HIS A 167 -16.42 2.78 12.55
CA HIS A 167 -17.24 1.61 12.28
C HIS A 167 -16.36 0.47 11.76
N ARG A 168 -16.59 -0.75 12.30
CA ARG A 168 -15.85 -1.95 11.94
C ARG A 168 -16.80 -3.14 11.85
N THR A 169 -16.68 -3.93 10.77
CA THR A 169 -17.50 -5.12 10.56
C THR A 169 -16.68 -6.26 9.97
N ALA A 170 -16.97 -7.50 10.41
CA ALA A 170 -16.42 -8.69 9.78
C ALA A 170 -17.17 -8.99 8.47
N LEU A 171 -16.43 -9.26 7.41
CA LEU A 171 -16.96 -9.64 6.09
C LEU A 171 -16.95 -11.14 5.86
N THR A 172 -16.15 -11.89 6.64
CA THR A 172 -16.04 -13.35 6.56
C THR A 172 -16.26 -13.98 7.93
N ASP A 173 -16.68 -15.22 7.95
CA ASP A 173 -16.83 -16.01 9.16
C ASP A 173 -15.48 -16.58 9.66
N GLN A 174 -15.52 -17.30 10.79
CA GLN A 174 -14.34 -17.89 11.43
C GLN A 174 -14.05 -19.33 10.96
N SER A 175 -14.75 -19.83 9.94
CA SER A 175 -14.60 -21.21 9.47
C SER A 175 -13.44 -21.40 8.49
N LYS A 176 -12.79 -20.32 8.08
CA LYS A 176 -11.77 -20.31 7.00
C LYS A 176 -10.59 -19.41 7.35
N ILE A 177 -9.50 -19.62 6.63
CA ILE A 177 -8.36 -18.72 6.63
C ILE A 177 -8.51 -17.81 5.40
N CYS A 178 -8.99 -16.57 5.61
CA CYS A 178 -9.19 -15.56 4.58
C CYS A 178 -8.09 -14.50 4.69
N MET A 179 -7.26 -14.37 3.63
CA MET A 179 -6.02 -13.58 3.71
C MET A 179 -5.84 -12.67 2.50
N TYR A 180 -5.04 -11.60 2.69
CA TYR A 180 -4.58 -10.70 1.63
C TYR A 180 -5.69 -10.14 0.75
N PRO A 181 -6.65 -9.40 1.32
CA PRO A 181 -7.76 -8.86 0.54
C PRO A 181 -7.28 -7.87 -0.51
N SER A 182 -8.00 -7.84 -1.62
CA SER A 182 -7.89 -6.80 -2.63
C SER A 182 -9.27 -6.33 -3.02
N ALA A 183 -9.43 -5.06 -3.34
CA ALA A 183 -10.69 -4.45 -3.72
C ALA A 183 -10.69 -4.03 -5.20
N SER A 184 -11.85 -4.09 -5.84
CA SER A 184 -12.04 -3.52 -7.18
C SER A 184 -12.05 -1.98 -7.14
N ASP A 185 -11.64 -1.34 -8.25
CA ASP A 185 -11.58 0.13 -8.35
C ASP A 185 -12.92 0.82 -8.10
N ASP A 186 -14.03 0.15 -8.46
CA ASP A 186 -15.40 0.62 -8.23
C ASP A 186 -15.93 0.32 -6.82
N ALA A 187 -15.11 -0.27 -5.97
CA ALA A 187 -15.43 -0.67 -4.60
C ALA A 187 -16.62 -1.67 -4.48
N SER A 188 -17.01 -2.33 -5.59
CA SER A 188 -18.16 -3.25 -5.62
C SER A 188 -17.79 -4.68 -5.21
N LYS A 189 -16.50 -5.04 -5.25
CA LYS A 189 -16.02 -6.41 -5.02
C LYS A 189 -14.74 -6.43 -4.18
N ILE A 190 -14.61 -7.48 -3.39
CA ILE A 190 -13.41 -7.83 -2.64
C ILE A 190 -13.06 -9.27 -3.00
N VAL A 191 -11.78 -9.53 -3.24
CA VAL A 191 -11.21 -10.89 -3.38
C VAL A 191 -10.25 -11.14 -2.22
N TYR A 192 -10.15 -12.38 -1.72
CA TYR A 192 -9.32 -12.79 -0.60
C TYR A 192 -9.01 -14.28 -0.64
#